data_23daf978e9e8eab2cbf6e4407e01f5a4
#
_entry.id   23daf978e9e8eab2cbf6e4407e01f5a4
#
_cell.length_a   1.000
_cell.length_b   1.000
_cell.length_c   1.000
_cell.angle_alpha   90.00
_cell.angle_beta   90.00
_cell.angle_gamma   90.00
#
_symmetry.space_group_name_H-M   'P 1'
#
loop_
_entity.id
_entity.type
_entity.pdbx_description
1 polymer ?
#
loop_
_entity_poly.entity_id
_entity_poly.type
_entity_poly.pdbx_seq_one_letter_code
_entity_poly.pdbx_strand_id
1 'polypeptide(L)'
;MTKVVKIGGALLENPAKAVNEIRSLARGRTAIVHGGGMQITRMLERTNVPSTFIEGLRVTDESTLAAVCAALLGEVHTALIQALYQQGLPAVGIFGVVRAQKKSGPWGFVGANVRADATSLNAILDRGKMPVIPTLAMGENSLLNVNGDETAAAVAVALECSELLFLTDVEGVKDAAGAVIERSNNPNELLAASFVSGGMIPKLKAVKAAMEGGVGLVRVGRTIFEGAA
;
A
#
# COMPACT_ATOMS: atom_id res chain seq x y z
N MET A 1 13.47 -15.22 -4.34
CA MET A 1 12.11 -14.98 -3.79
C MET A 1 11.80 -13.50 -3.91
N THR A 2 10.58 -13.16 -4.33
CA THR A 2 10.13 -11.76 -4.47
C THR A 2 9.45 -11.31 -3.19
N LYS A 3 9.67 -10.05 -2.79
CA LYS A 3 9.00 -9.41 -1.65
C LYS A 3 8.26 -8.16 -2.10
N VAL A 4 7.18 -7.84 -1.41
CA VAL A 4 6.48 -6.55 -1.57
C VAL A 4 6.49 -5.84 -0.22
N VAL A 5 6.86 -4.57 -0.24
CA VAL A 5 6.90 -3.70 0.94
C VAL A 5 5.90 -2.56 0.73
N LYS A 6 4.90 -2.48 1.57
CA LYS A 6 3.96 -1.36 1.59
C LYS A 6 4.37 -0.34 2.65
N ILE A 7 4.49 0.91 2.26
CA ILE A 7 4.85 1.99 3.18
C ILE A 7 3.60 2.81 3.50
N GLY A 8 3.27 2.92 4.79
CA GLY A 8 2.15 3.70 5.30
C GLY A 8 2.47 5.19 5.49
N GLY A 9 1.41 5.99 5.64
CA GLY A 9 1.46 7.46 5.61
C GLY A 9 2.44 8.14 6.55
N ALA A 10 2.47 7.79 7.83
CA ALA A 10 3.33 8.45 8.82
C ALA A 10 4.84 8.26 8.53
N LEU A 11 5.24 7.09 8.02
CA LEU A 11 6.64 6.86 7.64
C LEU A 11 7.09 7.70 6.45
N LEU A 12 6.16 8.10 5.59
CA LEU A 12 6.45 8.94 4.41
C LEU A 12 6.61 10.42 4.75
N GLU A 13 6.36 10.83 5.98
CA GLU A 13 6.72 12.18 6.45
C GLU A 13 8.23 12.38 6.57
N ASN A 14 8.95 11.27 6.76
CA ASN A 14 10.41 11.25 6.75
C ASN A 14 10.89 10.12 5.81
N PRO A 15 11.02 10.37 4.50
CA PRO A 15 11.46 9.37 3.53
C PRO A 15 12.81 8.73 3.88
N ALA A 16 13.72 9.46 4.49
CA ALA A 16 15.02 8.92 4.90
C ALA A 16 14.88 7.83 5.99
N LYS A 17 13.97 8.05 6.96
CA LYS A 17 13.66 7.04 7.98
C LYS A 17 13.01 5.81 7.36
N ALA A 18 12.03 6.01 6.48
CA ALA A 18 11.38 4.91 5.77
C ALA A 18 12.40 4.08 4.97
N VAL A 19 13.35 4.72 4.29
CA VAL A 19 14.39 4.05 3.51
C VAL A 19 15.35 3.25 4.38
N ASN A 20 15.70 3.71 5.58
CA ASN A 20 16.54 2.94 6.50
C ASN A 20 15.87 1.63 6.93
N GLU A 21 14.56 1.63 7.16
CA GLU A 21 13.79 0.42 7.44
C GLU A 21 13.74 -0.51 6.20
N ILE A 22 13.47 0.05 5.03
CA ILE A 22 13.44 -0.70 3.77
C ILE A 22 14.79 -1.36 3.50
N ARG A 23 15.90 -0.67 3.72
CA ARG A 23 17.25 -1.17 3.43
C ARG A 23 17.56 -2.48 4.13
N SER A 24 17.07 -2.67 5.34
CA SER A 24 17.24 -3.92 6.10
C SER A 24 16.39 -5.06 5.53
N LEU A 25 15.24 -4.74 4.92
CA LEU A 25 14.23 -5.67 4.43
C LEU A 25 14.35 -5.94 2.92
N ALA A 26 14.84 -4.96 2.16
CA ALA A 26 14.92 -4.96 0.70
C ALA A 26 16.14 -5.71 0.17
N ARG A 27 16.32 -6.97 0.58
CA ARG A 27 17.34 -7.85 0.01
C ARG A 27 16.72 -8.69 -1.11
N GLY A 28 17.32 -8.62 -2.32
CA GLY A 28 16.84 -9.38 -3.48
C GLY A 28 15.73 -8.66 -4.25
N ARG A 29 14.85 -9.43 -4.88
CA ARG A 29 13.73 -8.91 -5.70
C ARG A 29 12.69 -8.26 -4.79
N THR A 30 12.62 -6.94 -4.79
CA THR A 30 11.71 -6.20 -3.91
C THR A 30 10.94 -5.14 -4.70
N ALA A 31 9.61 -5.11 -4.56
CA ALA A 31 8.74 -4.04 -5.04
C ALA A 31 8.23 -3.22 -3.85
N ILE A 32 8.09 -1.91 -4.04
CA ILE A 32 7.61 -0.98 -3.03
C ILE A 32 6.27 -0.42 -3.48
N VAL A 33 5.26 -0.48 -2.60
CA VAL A 33 3.99 0.22 -2.77
C VAL A 33 3.89 1.32 -1.71
N HIS A 34 3.64 2.55 -2.13
CA HIS A 34 3.50 3.66 -1.18
C HIS A 34 2.13 4.33 -1.28
N GLY A 35 1.60 4.72 -0.13
CA GLY A 35 0.49 5.64 -0.03
C GLY A 35 0.96 7.09 0.10
N GLY A 36 0.15 7.92 0.76
CA GLY A 36 0.45 9.34 0.99
C GLY A 36 -0.75 10.07 1.61
N GLY A 37 -1.53 9.39 2.46
CA GLY A 37 -2.77 9.94 3.01
C GLY A 37 -2.60 11.30 3.69
N MET A 38 -1.54 11.47 4.48
CA MET A 38 -1.24 12.75 5.17
C MET A 38 -0.81 13.83 4.16
N GLN A 39 0.00 13.49 3.17
CA GLN A 39 0.42 14.40 2.12
C GLN A 39 -0.76 14.84 1.26
N ILE A 40 -1.67 13.92 0.95
CA ILE A 40 -2.93 14.25 0.26
C ILE A 40 -3.76 15.23 1.09
N THR A 41 -3.91 14.97 2.41
CA THR A 41 -4.66 15.88 3.30
C THR A 41 -4.04 17.28 3.27
N ARG A 42 -2.73 17.40 3.43
CA ARG A 42 -2.03 18.69 3.35
C ARG A 42 -2.18 19.37 1.98
N MET A 43 -2.16 18.61 0.90
CA MET A 43 -2.39 19.17 -0.44
C MET A 43 -3.80 19.75 -0.58
N LEU A 44 -4.81 19.02 -0.08
CA LEU A 44 -6.21 19.49 -0.09
C LEU A 44 -6.38 20.75 0.77
N GLU A 45 -5.78 20.81 1.96
CA GLU A 45 -5.76 22.01 2.81
C GLU A 45 -5.13 23.20 2.10
N ARG A 46 -3.96 23.02 1.47
CA ARG A 46 -3.25 24.08 0.72
C ARG A 46 -4.04 24.58 -0.49
N THR A 47 -4.88 23.75 -1.08
CA THR A 47 -5.71 24.09 -2.25
C THR A 47 -7.15 24.44 -1.88
N ASN A 48 -7.48 24.50 -0.57
CA ASN A 48 -8.81 24.76 -0.04
C ASN A 48 -9.89 23.80 -0.60
N VAL A 49 -9.53 22.54 -0.86
CA VAL A 49 -10.46 21.51 -1.29
C VAL A 49 -10.92 20.71 -0.07
N PRO A 50 -12.25 20.62 0.19
CA PRO A 50 -12.79 19.84 1.30
C PRO A 50 -12.41 18.36 1.21
N SER A 51 -12.17 17.73 2.35
CA SER A 51 -11.85 16.30 2.44
C SER A 51 -12.87 15.56 3.29
N THR A 52 -13.55 14.59 2.70
CA THR A 52 -14.53 13.74 3.39
C THR A 52 -14.17 12.27 3.22
N PHE A 53 -14.60 11.46 4.18
CA PHE A 53 -14.37 10.03 4.18
C PHE A 53 -15.69 9.28 4.36
N ILE A 54 -15.88 8.20 3.61
CA ILE A 54 -16.98 7.25 3.77
C ILE A 54 -16.35 5.87 3.91
N GLU A 55 -16.66 5.16 4.99
CA GLU A 55 -16.12 3.83 5.29
C GLU A 55 -14.57 3.76 5.24
N GLY A 56 -13.90 4.83 5.68
CA GLY A 56 -12.44 4.90 5.68
C GLY A 56 -11.80 5.17 4.30
N LEU A 57 -12.59 5.33 3.25
CA LEU A 57 -12.13 5.73 1.92
C LEU A 57 -12.38 7.23 1.71
N ARG A 58 -11.40 7.95 1.18
CA ARG A 58 -11.53 9.36 0.85
C ARG A 58 -12.44 9.53 -0.35
N VAL A 59 -13.55 10.23 -0.18
CA VAL A 59 -14.39 10.67 -1.32
C VAL A 59 -13.52 11.49 -2.25
N THR A 60 -13.51 11.14 -3.51
CA THR A 60 -12.55 11.67 -4.48
C THR A 60 -13.33 12.20 -5.68
N ASP A 61 -13.68 13.48 -5.66
CA ASP A 61 -14.18 14.23 -6.82
C ASP A 61 -13.01 14.64 -7.74
N GLU A 62 -13.26 15.39 -8.79
CA GLU A 62 -12.22 15.82 -9.75
C GLU A 62 -11.14 16.68 -9.08
N SER A 63 -11.52 17.62 -8.22
CA SER A 63 -10.61 18.49 -7.50
C SER A 63 -9.75 17.70 -6.51
N THR A 64 -10.38 16.77 -5.79
CA THR A 64 -9.69 15.86 -4.89
C THR A 64 -8.75 14.93 -5.66
N LEU A 65 -9.16 14.40 -6.82
CA LEU A 65 -8.31 13.54 -7.65
C LEU A 65 -7.06 14.29 -8.13
N ALA A 66 -7.20 15.54 -8.55
CA ALA A 66 -6.07 16.38 -8.95
C ALA A 66 -5.08 16.57 -7.79
N ALA A 67 -5.57 16.85 -6.58
CA ALA A 67 -4.73 16.94 -5.38
C ALA A 67 -4.07 15.60 -5.00
N VAL A 68 -4.80 14.48 -5.14
CA VAL A 68 -4.26 13.12 -4.94
C VAL A 68 -3.12 12.84 -5.91
N CYS A 69 -3.29 13.14 -7.20
CA CYS A 69 -2.24 12.97 -8.20
C CYS A 69 -1.01 13.83 -7.90
N ALA A 70 -1.21 15.11 -7.56
CA ALA A 70 -0.11 16.02 -7.22
C ALA A 70 0.66 15.56 -5.98
N ALA A 71 -0.04 15.17 -4.92
CA ALA A 71 0.60 14.67 -3.70
C ALA A 71 1.32 13.33 -3.92
N LEU A 72 0.65 12.35 -4.54
CA LEU A 72 1.22 11.01 -4.70
C LEU A 72 2.36 10.98 -5.71
N LEU A 73 2.19 11.54 -6.90
CA LEU A 73 3.20 11.50 -7.97
C LEU A 73 4.23 12.62 -7.83
N GLY A 74 3.80 13.83 -7.49
CA GLY A 74 4.66 15.00 -7.40
C GLY A 74 5.50 15.03 -6.13
N GLU A 75 4.90 14.84 -4.96
CA GLU A 75 5.62 14.97 -3.68
C GLU A 75 6.16 13.63 -3.18
N VAL A 76 5.27 12.66 -2.89
CA VAL A 76 5.65 11.42 -2.19
C VAL A 76 6.53 10.54 -3.06
N HIS A 77 6.11 10.26 -4.29
CA HIS A 77 6.81 9.34 -5.19
C HIS A 77 8.22 9.81 -5.50
N THR A 78 8.36 11.07 -5.87
CA THR A 78 9.65 11.68 -6.20
C THR A 78 10.59 11.73 -4.99
N ALA A 79 10.09 12.15 -3.82
CA ALA A 79 10.87 12.19 -2.59
C ALA A 79 11.35 10.81 -2.14
N LEU A 80 10.46 9.79 -2.23
CA LEU A 80 10.81 8.42 -1.87
C LEU A 80 11.87 7.84 -2.81
N ILE A 81 11.72 8.01 -4.13
CA ILE A 81 12.70 7.56 -5.12
C ILE A 81 14.05 8.22 -4.89
N GLN A 82 14.06 9.55 -4.67
CA GLN A 82 15.28 10.28 -4.38
C GLN A 82 15.99 9.75 -3.12
N ALA A 83 15.23 9.52 -2.04
CA ALA A 83 15.77 8.98 -0.80
C ALA A 83 16.33 7.55 -0.96
N LEU A 84 15.64 6.69 -1.71
CA LEU A 84 16.13 5.36 -2.05
C LEU A 84 17.43 5.42 -2.86
N TYR A 85 17.50 6.30 -3.84
CA TYR A 85 18.67 6.48 -4.69
C TYR A 85 19.88 6.98 -3.91
N GLN A 86 19.69 7.92 -2.98
CA GLN A 86 20.73 8.43 -2.07
C GLN A 86 21.34 7.35 -1.17
N GLN A 87 20.59 6.27 -0.91
CA GLN A 87 21.05 5.10 -0.15
C GLN A 87 21.59 3.97 -1.03
N GLY A 88 21.81 4.23 -2.32
CA GLY A 88 22.34 3.25 -3.28
C GLY A 88 21.36 2.15 -3.65
N LEU A 89 20.06 2.30 -3.37
CA LEU A 89 19.05 1.34 -3.75
C LEU A 89 18.61 1.58 -5.20
N PRO A 90 18.47 0.52 -6.03
CA PRO A 90 18.24 0.65 -7.46
C PRO A 90 16.74 0.91 -7.79
N ALA A 91 16.16 1.94 -7.17
CA ALA A 91 14.76 2.28 -7.30
C ALA A 91 14.39 2.79 -8.69
N VAL A 92 13.21 2.37 -9.19
CA VAL A 92 12.60 2.86 -10.43
C VAL A 92 11.14 3.19 -10.13
N GLY A 93 10.77 4.46 -10.27
CA GLY A 93 9.38 4.88 -10.18
C GLY A 93 8.58 4.38 -11.38
N ILE A 94 7.45 3.76 -11.12
CA ILE A 94 6.56 3.28 -12.18
C ILE A 94 5.11 3.60 -11.87
N PHE A 95 4.43 4.17 -12.84
CA PHE A 95 3.01 4.47 -12.83
C PHE A 95 2.31 3.76 -13.98
N GLY A 96 0.99 3.47 -13.84
CA GLY A 96 0.18 2.83 -14.89
C GLY A 96 0.16 1.31 -14.84
N VAL A 97 0.89 0.68 -13.89
CA VAL A 97 0.91 -0.78 -13.70
C VAL A 97 -0.20 -1.29 -12.78
N VAL A 98 -0.92 -0.39 -12.13
CA VAL A 98 -2.08 -0.72 -11.29
C VAL A 98 -3.35 -0.37 -12.05
N ARG A 99 -4.30 -1.29 -12.08
CA ARG A 99 -5.63 -1.12 -12.68
C ARG A 99 -6.70 -1.34 -11.62
N ALA A 100 -7.82 -0.63 -11.74
CA ALA A 100 -8.97 -0.80 -10.87
C ALA A 100 -10.27 -0.51 -11.61
N GLN A 101 -11.38 -0.99 -11.05
CA GLN A 101 -12.72 -0.62 -11.45
C GLN A 101 -13.19 0.54 -10.59
N LYS A 102 -13.92 1.50 -11.18
CA LYS A 102 -14.54 2.57 -10.40
C LYS A 102 -15.54 1.98 -9.41
N LYS A 103 -15.39 2.33 -8.13
CA LYS A 103 -16.29 1.89 -7.06
C LYS A 103 -17.66 2.53 -7.26
N SER A 104 -18.72 1.72 -7.26
CA SER A 104 -20.09 2.22 -7.36
C SER A 104 -20.52 2.92 -6.07
N GLY A 105 -21.20 4.06 -6.18
CA GLY A 105 -21.71 4.82 -5.05
C GLY A 105 -21.08 6.20 -4.88
N PRO A 106 -21.13 6.79 -3.69
CA PRO A 106 -20.83 8.20 -3.46
C PRO A 106 -19.33 8.52 -3.34
N TRP A 107 -18.45 7.61 -3.73
CA TRP A 107 -17.00 7.77 -3.55
C TRP A 107 -16.31 8.55 -4.68
N GLY A 108 -16.98 8.82 -5.81
CA GLY A 108 -16.38 9.52 -6.95
C GLY A 108 -15.32 8.68 -7.67
N PHE A 109 -14.11 9.18 -7.81
CA PHE A 109 -12.97 8.54 -8.48
C PHE A 109 -12.19 7.61 -7.55
N VAL A 110 -12.89 6.80 -6.77
CA VAL A 110 -12.28 5.74 -5.96
C VAL A 110 -12.33 4.42 -6.72
N GLY A 111 -11.23 3.68 -6.69
CA GLY A 111 -11.12 2.36 -7.30
C GLY A 111 -11.34 1.22 -6.31
N ALA A 112 -11.81 0.11 -6.83
CA ALA A 112 -11.94 -1.19 -6.18
C ALA A 112 -11.51 -2.30 -7.15
N ASN A 113 -11.43 -3.55 -6.68
CA ASN A 113 -11.00 -4.69 -7.47
C ASN A 113 -9.63 -4.43 -8.14
N VAL A 114 -8.69 -4.00 -7.32
CA VAL A 114 -7.34 -3.61 -7.75
C VAL A 114 -6.57 -4.81 -8.29
N ARG A 115 -5.89 -4.61 -9.41
CA ARG A 115 -5.01 -5.59 -10.06
C ARG A 115 -3.70 -4.92 -10.46
N ALA A 116 -2.63 -5.70 -10.54
CA ALA A 116 -1.33 -5.22 -10.97
C ALA A 116 -0.84 -5.96 -12.23
N ASP A 117 -0.07 -5.26 -13.06
CA ASP A 117 0.57 -5.83 -14.25
C ASP A 117 1.89 -6.50 -13.85
N ALA A 118 1.82 -7.82 -13.68
CA ALA A 118 2.96 -8.65 -13.34
C ALA A 118 4.08 -8.60 -14.39
N THR A 119 3.73 -8.50 -15.69
CA THR A 119 4.70 -8.50 -16.78
C THR A 119 5.62 -7.29 -16.71
N SER A 120 5.03 -6.09 -16.58
CA SER A 120 5.81 -4.86 -16.45
C SER A 120 6.64 -4.82 -15.17
N LEU A 121 6.08 -5.29 -14.05
CA LEU A 121 6.79 -5.32 -12.77
C LEU A 121 7.95 -6.33 -12.79
N ASN A 122 7.74 -7.53 -13.32
CA ASN A 122 8.80 -8.53 -13.45
C ASN A 122 9.92 -8.04 -14.37
N ALA A 123 9.62 -7.37 -15.48
CA ALA A 123 10.63 -6.81 -16.37
C ALA A 123 11.59 -5.81 -15.68
N ILE A 124 11.11 -5.08 -14.67
CA ILE A 124 11.94 -4.18 -13.84
C ILE A 124 12.75 -5.00 -12.83
N LEU A 125 12.10 -5.92 -12.13
CA LEU A 125 12.73 -6.77 -11.11
C LEU A 125 13.84 -7.66 -11.70
N ASP A 126 13.65 -8.19 -12.91
CA ASP A 126 14.62 -9.06 -13.61
C ASP A 126 15.89 -8.29 -14.02
N ARG A 127 15.81 -6.96 -14.14
CA ARG A 127 16.97 -6.08 -14.34
C ARG A 127 17.65 -5.68 -13.02
N GLY A 128 17.31 -6.32 -11.91
CA GLY A 128 17.84 -5.99 -10.58
C GLY A 128 17.40 -4.62 -10.07
N LYS A 129 16.30 -4.07 -10.63
CA LYS A 129 15.74 -2.80 -10.19
C LYS A 129 14.56 -3.02 -9.24
N MET A 130 14.28 -2.01 -8.43
CA MET A 130 13.22 -2.01 -7.42
C MET A 130 12.08 -1.10 -7.89
N PRO A 131 10.95 -1.64 -8.39
CA PRO A 131 9.81 -0.82 -8.78
C PRO A 131 9.18 -0.16 -7.54
N VAL A 132 8.94 1.14 -7.64
CA VAL A 132 8.23 1.96 -6.65
C VAL A 132 6.89 2.37 -7.25
N ILE A 133 5.80 1.99 -6.61
CA ILE A 133 4.45 2.01 -7.16
C ILE A 133 3.56 2.91 -6.29
N PRO A 134 2.97 3.99 -6.83
CA PRO A 134 2.01 4.81 -6.12
C PRO A 134 0.63 4.16 -6.07
N THR A 135 -0.19 4.53 -5.08
CA THR A 135 -1.56 4.05 -4.92
C THR A 135 -2.56 4.84 -5.78
N LEU A 136 -2.27 4.87 -7.07
CA LEU A 136 -3.11 5.38 -8.15
C LEU A 136 -3.28 4.29 -9.19
N ALA A 137 -4.51 4.06 -9.62
CA ALA A 137 -4.83 3.05 -10.63
C ALA A 137 -5.34 3.67 -11.92
N MET A 138 -5.10 2.98 -13.03
CA MET A 138 -5.76 3.22 -14.30
C MET A 138 -7.14 2.58 -14.25
N GLY A 139 -8.19 3.40 -14.31
CA GLY A 139 -9.55 2.96 -14.59
C GLY A 139 -9.80 2.94 -16.09
N GLU A 140 -11.03 2.61 -16.50
CA GLU A 140 -11.40 2.56 -17.91
C GLU A 140 -11.27 3.93 -18.59
N ASN A 141 -11.80 4.99 -17.96
CA ASN A 141 -11.83 6.34 -18.53
C ASN A 141 -11.22 7.41 -17.64
N SER A 142 -10.62 7.03 -16.51
CA SER A 142 -10.08 7.98 -15.54
C SER A 142 -9.02 7.34 -14.66
N LEU A 143 -8.21 8.17 -13.99
CA LEU A 143 -7.41 7.71 -12.84
C LEU A 143 -8.33 7.48 -11.64
N LEU A 144 -7.94 6.56 -10.78
CA LEU A 144 -8.67 6.19 -9.58
C LEU A 144 -7.74 6.22 -8.36
N ASN A 145 -8.22 6.86 -7.30
CA ASN A 145 -7.60 6.78 -5.99
C ASN A 145 -7.92 5.41 -5.38
N VAL A 146 -6.90 4.63 -5.03
CA VAL A 146 -7.06 3.26 -4.52
C VAL A 146 -6.47 3.10 -3.12
N ASN A 147 -7.04 2.19 -2.34
CA ASN A 147 -6.53 1.88 -1.02
C ASN A 147 -5.12 1.28 -1.10
N GLY A 148 -4.20 1.80 -0.28
CA GLY A 148 -2.79 1.39 -0.34
C GLY A 148 -2.54 -0.03 0.12
N ASP A 149 -3.30 -0.54 1.07
CA ASP A 149 -3.15 -1.90 1.57
C ASP A 149 -3.71 -2.89 0.53
N GLU A 150 -4.85 -2.57 -0.12
CA GLU A 150 -5.41 -3.33 -1.24
C GLU A 150 -4.45 -3.35 -2.44
N THR A 151 -3.85 -2.19 -2.77
CA THR A 151 -2.85 -2.12 -3.85
C THR A 151 -1.65 -3.01 -3.58
N ALA A 152 -1.14 -3.00 -2.35
CA ALA A 152 0.00 -3.84 -1.97
C ALA A 152 -0.32 -5.33 -2.05
N ALA A 153 -1.51 -5.74 -1.61
CA ALA A 153 -1.97 -7.12 -1.75
C ALA A 153 -2.08 -7.52 -3.24
N ALA A 154 -2.67 -6.66 -4.09
CA ALA A 154 -2.79 -6.93 -5.52
C ALA A 154 -1.41 -7.06 -6.21
N VAL A 155 -0.45 -6.22 -5.86
CA VAL A 155 0.94 -6.31 -6.37
C VAL A 155 1.61 -7.58 -5.87
N ALA A 156 1.42 -7.95 -4.59
CA ALA A 156 2.00 -9.14 -4.01
C ALA A 156 1.49 -10.43 -4.66
N VAL A 157 0.19 -10.50 -4.89
CA VAL A 157 -0.44 -11.63 -5.59
C VAL A 157 0.04 -11.71 -7.04
N ALA A 158 0.03 -10.59 -7.78
CA ALA A 158 0.47 -10.56 -9.18
C ALA A 158 1.94 -10.98 -9.36
N LEU A 159 2.80 -10.68 -8.40
CA LEU A 159 4.21 -11.06 -8.40
C LEU A 159 4.48 -12.44 -7.79
N GLU A 160 3.45 -13.16 -7.37
CA GLU A 160 3.59 -14.44 -6.66
C GLU A 160 4.64 -14.33 -5.54
N CYS A 161 4.55 -13.26 -4.77
CA CYS A 161 5.60 -12.94 -3.81
C CYS A 161 5.57 -13.90 -2.61
N SER A 162 6.76 -14.18 -2.08
CA SER A 162 6.88 -15.01 -0.87
C SER A 162 6.50 -14.26 0.41
N GLU A 163 6.61 -12.93 0.39
CA GLU A 163 6.41 -12.11 1.58
C GLU A 163 5.84 -10.73 1.24
N LEU A 164 4.76 -10.33 1.92
CA LEU A 164 4.20 -8.99 1.92
C LEU A 164 4.40 -8.34 3.29
N LEU A 165 5.09 -7.19 3.33
CA LEU A 165 5.33 -6.44 4.55
C LEU A 165 4.56 -5.12 4.53
N PHE A 166 3.75 -4.89 5.55
CA PHE A 166 3.16 -3.59 5.83
C PHE A 166 4.06 -2.86 6.83
N LEU A 167 4.89 -1.93 6.32
CA LEU A 167 5.60 -0.98 7.16
C LEU A 167 4.63 0.12 7.59
N THR A 168 4.40 0.18 8.87
CA THR A 168 3.38 1.02 9.50
C THR A 168 3.87 1.46 10.88
N ASP A 169 3.29 2.52 11.41
CA ASP A 169 3.51 3.06 12.74
C ASP A 169 2.88 2.23 13.87
N VAL A 170 2.02 1.27 13.52
CA VAL A 170 1.43 0.37 14.52
C VAL A 170 2.38 -0.81 14.79
N GLU A 171 2.50 -1.19 16.06
CA GLU A 171 3.35 -2.30 16.50
C GLU A 171 2.92 -3.66 15.92
N GLY A 172 1.62 -3.82 15.62
CA GLY A 172 0.99 -5.04 15.14
C GLY A 172 -0.50 -5.03 15.38
N VAL A 173 -1.16 -6.15 15.17
CA VAL A 173 -2.56 -6.37 15.54
C VAL A 173 -2.63 -6.62 17.03
N LYS A 174 -3.42 -5.85 17.77
CA LYS A 174 -3.60 -6.00 19.21
C LYS A 174 -4.85 -6.82 19.51
N ASP A 175 -4.79 -7.63 20.57
CA ASP A 175 -5.93 -8.35 21.11
C ASP A 175 -6.81 -7.46 22.02
N ALA A 176 -7.84 -8.03 22.65
CA ALA A 176 -8.74 -7.34 23.56
C ALA A 176 -8.04 -6.80 24.83
N ALA A 177 -6.91 -7.36 25.22
CA ALA A 177 -6.08 -6.92 26.36
C ALA A 177 -5.04 -5.85 25.94
N GLY A 178 -4.96 -5.52 24.64
CA GLY A 178 -3.98 -4.58 24.10
C GLY A 178 -2.61 -5.18 23.80
N ALA A 179 -2.42 -6.48 23.99
CA ALA A 179 -1.17 -7.18 23.66
C ALA A 179 -1.08 -7.45 22.16
N VAL A 180 0.15 -7.42 21.61
CA VAL A 180 0.36 -7.70 20.19
C VAL A 180 0.20 -9.20 19.94
N ILE A 181 -0.65 -9.55 18.99
CA ILE A 181 -0.78 -10.91 18.46
C ILE A 181 0.43 -11.18 17.57
N GLU A 182 1.32 -12.04 18.00
CA GLU A 182 2.57 -12.27 17.26
C GLU A 182 2.36 -13.11 15.99
N ARG A 183 1.45 -14.09 16.03
CA ARG A 183 1.14 -14.97 14.88
C ARG A 183 -0.35 -15.23 14.78
N SER A 184 -0.85 -15.30 13.55
CA SER A 184 -2.19 -15.73 13.21
C SER A 184 -2.21 -16.38 11.82
N ASN A 185 -3.04 -17.38 11.63
CA ASN A 185 -3.33 -17.97 10.31
C ASN A 185 -4.77 -17.68 9.83
N ASN A 186 -5.54 -16.96 10.64
CA ASN A 186 -6.96 -16.70 10.37
C ASN A 186 -7.30 -15.20 10.44
N PRO A 187 -7.06 -14.44 9.37
CA PRO A 187 -7.43 -13.04 9.34
C PRO A 187 -8.95 -12.80 9.43
N ASN A 188 -9.80 -13.80 9.11
CA ASN A 188 -11.25 -13.66 9.23
C ASN A 188 -11.70 -13.59 10.69
N GLU A 189 -11.09 -14.38 11.56
CA GLU A 189 -11.35 -14.33 13.00
C GLU A 189 -11.06 -12.94 13.57
N LEU A 190 -9.91 -12.38 13.19
CA LEU A 190 -9.54 -11.02 13.61
C LEU A 190 -10.47 -9.96 13.03
N LEU A 191 -10.92 -10.11 11.78
CA LEU A 191 -11.90 -9.19 11.17
C LEU A 191 -13.27 -9.23 11.88
N ALA A 192 -13.65 -10.36 12.47
CA ALA A 192 -14.87 -10.51 13.23
C ALA A 192 -14.74 -10.03 14.70
N ALA A 193 -13.52 -9.81 15.17
CA ALA A 193 -13.28 -9.44 16.55
C ALA A 193 -13.65 -7.98 16.83
N SER A 194 -14.38 -7.73 17.92
CA SER A 194 -14.86 -6.40 18.30
C SER A 194 -13.77 -5.39 18.65
N PHE A 195 -12.57 -5.87 18.99
CA PHE A 195 -11.41 -5.02 19.31
C PHE A 195 -10.68 -4.52 18.06
N VAL A 196 -11.00 -5.04 16.86
CA VAL A 196 -10.42 -4.57 15.59
C VAL A 196 -11.27 -3.43 15.03
N SER A 197 -10.64 -2.28 14.81
CA SER A 197 -11.34 -1.08 14.35
C SER A 197 -10.47 -0.19 13.46
N GLY A 198 -11.06 0.84 12.86
CA GLY A 198 -10.38 1.88 12.12
C GLY A 198 -9.50 1.37 10.99
N GLY A 199 -8.29 1.88 10.89
CA GLY A 199 -7.32 1.54 9.84
C GLY A 199 -6.81 0.09 9.85
N MET A 200 -7.09 -0.69 10.92
CA MET A 200 -6.72 -2.10 10.96
C MET A 200 -7.65 -2.97 10.11
N ILE A 201 -8.93 -2.60 9.95
CA ILE A 201 -9.90 -3.35 9.14
C ILE A 201 -9.46 -3.46 7.67
N PRO A 202 -9.18 -2.36 6.94
CA PRO A 202 -8.72 -2.47 5.55
C PRO A 202 -7.39 -3.23 5.44
N LYS A 203 -6.52 -3.11 6.44
CA LYS A 203 -5.24 -3.82 6.48
C LYS A 203 -5.43 -5.33 6.62
N LEU A 204 -6.30 -5.80 7.51
CA LEU A 204 -6.64 -7.22 7.64
C LEU A 204 -7.38 -7.78 6.41
N LYS A 205 -8.21 -6.96 5.75
CA LYS A 205 -8.80 -7.34 4.46
C LYS A 205 -7.72 -7.56 3.39
N ALA A 206 -6.71 -6.72 3.36
CA ALA A 206 -5.57 -6.87 2.45
C ALA A 206 -4.69 -8.08 2.80
N VAL A 207 -4.47 -8.36 4.10
CA VAL A 207 -3.82 -9.60 4.56
C VAL A 207 -4.58 -10.82 4.05
N LYS A 208 -5.89 -10.86 4.27
CA LYS A 208 -6.76 -11.95 3.78
C LYS A 208 -6.62 -12.13 2.27
N ALA A 209 -6.78 -11.07 1.49
CA ALA A 209 -6.70 -11.12 0.03
C ALA A 209 -5.32 -11.61 -0.45
N ALA A 210 -4.24 -11.19 0.19
CA ALA A 210 -2.89 -11.64 -0.13
C ALA A 210 -2.71 -13.15 0.15
N MET A 211 -3.17 -13.63 1.31
CA MET A 211 -3.09 -15.05 1.68
C MET A 211 -3.94 -15.93 0.74
N GLU A 212 -5.17 -15.51 0.45
CA GLU A 212 -6.06 -16.20 -0.51
C GLU A 212 -5.47 -16.21 -1.93
N GLY A 213 -4.67 -15.20 -2.28
CA GLY A 213 -3.93 -15.10 -3.53
C GLY A 213 -2.59 -15.85 -3.54
N GLY A 214 -2.26 -16.64 -2.51
CA GLY A 214 -1.07 -17.49 -2.46
C GLY A 214 0.18 -16.86 -1.87
N VAL A 215 0.10 -15.66 -1.26
CA VAL A 215 1.24 -15.08 -0.55
C VAL A 215 1.51 -15.87 0.73
N GLY A 216 2.70 -16.48 0.83
CA GLY A 216 3.04 -17.40 1.92
C GLY A 216 3.17 -16.74 3.29
N LEU A 217 3.65 -15.48 3.34
CA LEU A 217 3.86 -14.76 4.58
C LEU A 217 3.44 -13.30 4.43
N VAL A 218 2.61 -12.81 5.36
CA VAL A 218 2.23 -11.39 5.44
C VAL A 218 2.57 -10.86 6.83
N ARG A 219 3.20 -9.67 6.89
CA ARG A 219 3.55 -9.00 8.16
C ARG A 219 2.84 -7.67 8.30
N VAL A 220 2.28 -7.45 9.49
CA VAL A 220 1.73 -6.15 9.91
C VAL A 220 2.43 -5.77 11.21
N GLY A 221 3.44 -4.91 11.13
CA GLY A 221 4.33 -4.66 12.27
C GLY A 221 4.97 -5.97 12.76
N ARG A 222 4.76 -6.31 14.04
CA ARG A 222 5.24 -7.57 14.65
C ARG A 222 4.34 -8.78 14.38
N THR A 223 3.08 -8.55 13.95
CA THR A 223 2.14 -9.65 13.68
C THR A 223 2.49 -10.33 12.36
N ILE A 224 2.64 -11.65 12.39
CA ILE A 224 2.92 -12.51 11.25
C ILE A 224 1.68 -13.33 10.92
N PHE A 225 1.29 -13.29 9.65
CA PHE A 225 0.26 -14.17 9.08
C PHE A 225 0.94 -15.17 8.14
N GLU A 226 0.69 -16.46 8.38
CA GLU A 226 1.21 -17.54 7.57
C GLU A 226 0.07 -18.18 6.79
N GLY A 227 0.19 -18.24 5.46
CA GLY A 227 -0.73 -18.97 4.60
C GLY A 227 -0.62 -20.47 4.84
N ALA A 228 -1.68 -21.21 4.56
CA ALA A 228 -1.58 -22.66 4.50
C ALA A 228 -0.58 -23.03 3.40
N ALA A 229 0.40 -23.86 3.76
CA ALA A 229 1.38 -24.39 2.82
C ALA A 229 0.72 -25.33 1.81
#